data_ac57ced2cbba8199d068bd4aedd11c94
#
_entry.id   ac57ced2cbba8199d068bd4aedd11c94
#
_cell.length_a   1.000
_cell.length_b   1.000
_cell.length_c   1.000
_cell.angle_alpha   90.00
_cell.angle_beta   90.00
_cell.angle_gamma   90.00
#
_symmetry.space_group_name_H-M   'P 1'
#
loop_
_entity.id
_entity.type
_entity.pdbx_description
1 polymer ?
#
loop_
_entity_poly.entity_id
_entity_poly.type
_entity_poly.pdbx_seq_one_letter_code
_entity_poly.pdbx_strand_id
1 'polypeptide(L)'
;MTREIHPTAVVDAGAELGEGVSIGPFSVIGPEVVLGEGCRIHSHVVVGGRTRIGARTEVFPFASIGLRPQDLKYRGEASELVIGSDTVIREHVTINPGTEGGGMVTRVGDRCLIMVGSHVGHDCEVGNGVIMANNATLAGHVRIQDHAVLGGLSAVHQFVRIGRGAMVGGVTGVERDVIPFGSVMGDRARLSGINIIGMKRRGHDRDDINAVRKAYRLLFASEGTFQERLQEVAEEFAGCAPVMEIVDFIREDSSRKICQPGDGGEF
;
A
#
# COMPACT_ATOMS: atom_id res chain seq x y z
N MET A 1 -11.37 -29.25 2.45
CA MET A 1 -11.72 -28.92 3.87
C MET A 1 -13.14 -28.39 3.92
N THR A 2 -13.91 -28.69 4.95
CA THR A 2 -15.29 -28.21 5.10
C THR A 2 -15.32 -26.73 5.44
N ARG A 3 -16.29 -26.00 4.89
CA ARG A 3 -16.56 -24.61 5.27
C ARG A 3 -17.11 -24.54 6.69
N GLU A 4 -16.67 -23.54 7.47
CA GLU A 4 -17.13 -23.34 8.85
C GLU A 4 -17.83 -21.96 8.94
N ILE A 5 -19.16 -21.93 8.87
CA ILE A 5 -19.94 -20.70 8.94
C ILE A 5 -20.69 -20.69 10.27
N HIS A 6 -20.43 -19.68 11.12
CA HIS A 6 -21.12 -19.54 12.39
C HIS A 6 -22.64 -19.30 12.16
N PRO A 7 -23.55 -19.91 12.94
CA PRO A 7 -24.99 -19.80 12.71
C PRO A 7 -25.56 -18.35 12.78
N THR A 8 -24.87 -17.43 13.43
CA THR A 8 -25.26 -16.01 13.49
C THR A 8 -24.60 -15.14 12.41
N ALA A 9 -23.78 -15.72 11.55
CA ALA A 9 -23.26 -15.00 10.38
C ALA A 9 -24.36 -14.86 9.32
N VAL A 10 -24.41 -13.71 8.66
CA VAL A 10 -25.31 -13.45 7.53
C VAL A 10 -24.48 -13.53 6.25
N VAL A 11 -24.68 -14.60 5.49
CA VAL A 11 -24.00 -14.80 4.21
C VAL A 11 -25.04 -14.83 3.12
N ASP A 12 -24.94 -13.90 2.17
CA ASP A 12 -25.86 -13.85 1.04
C ASP A 12 -25.70 -15.08 0.14
N ALA A 13 -26.78 -15.55 -0.44
CA ALA A 13 -26.79 -16.72 -1.32
C ALA A 13 -25.96 -16.53 -2.60
N GLY A 14 -25.73 -15.29 -3.02
CA GLY A 14 -24.88 -14.95 -4.16
C GLY A 14 -23.38 -14.95 -3.85
N ALA A 15 -22.97 -15.04 -2.56
CA ALA A 15 -21.58 -15.05 -2.19
C ALA A 15 -20.88 -16.36 -2.61
N GLU A 16 -19.71 -16.21 -3.22
CA GLU A 16 -18.87 -17.35 -3.62
C GLU A 16 -17.81 -17.63 -2.54
N LEU A 17 -17.86 -18.82 -1.94
CA LEU A 17 -16.94 -19.21 -0.88
C LEU A 17 -16.02 -20.35 -1.35
N GLY A 18 -14.71 -20.19 -1.23
CA GLY A 18 -13.72 -21.25 -1.47
C GLY A 18 -13.80 -22.40 -0.46
N GLU A 19 -13.00 -23.43 -0.69
CA GLU A 19 -12.85 -24.52 0.28
C GLU A 19 -12.18 -24.03 1.57
N GLY A 20 -12.56 -24.61 2.72
CA GLY A 20 -11.96 -24.29 4.01
C GLY A 20 -12.16 -22.86 4.51
N VAL A 21 -13.06 -22.09 3.90
CA VAL A 21 -13.42 -20.75 4.39
C VAL A 21 -14.09 -20.85 5.76
N SER A 22 -13.68 -20.00 6.72
CA SER A 22 -14.34 -19.85 8.01
C SER A 22 -14.90 -18.44 8.17
N ILE A 23 -16.16 -18.35 8.68
CA ILE A 23 -16.86 -17.08 8.93
C ILE A 23 -17.38 -17.06 10.36
N GLY A 24 -16.87 -16.13 11.16
CA GLY A 24 -17.18 -15.96 12.57
C GLY A 24 -18.56 -15.32 12.84
N PRO A 25 -18.96 -15.28 14.10
CA PRO A 25 -20.29 -14.80 14.50
C PRO A 25 -20.52 -13.33 14.13
N PHE A 26 -21.76 -13.01 13.77
CA PHE A 26 -22.25 -11.66 13.46
C PHE A 26 -21.53 -10.97 12.28
N SER A 27 -20.84 -11.72 11.44
CA SER A 27 -20.25 -11.20 10.20
C SER A 27 -21.29 -11.17 9.09
N VAL A 28 -21.16 -10.19 8.18
CA VAL A 28 -22.07 -10.01 7.05
C VAL A 28 -21.26 -10.07 5.76
N ILE A 29 -21.65 -10.98 4.86
CA ILE A 29 -21.01 -11.20 3.54
C ILE A 29 -22.07 -10.93 2.46
N GLY A 30 -21.79 -9.95 1.61
CA GLY A 30 -22.70 -9.50 0.55
C GLY A 30 -22.74 -10.43 -0.67
N PRO A 31 -23.71 -10.21 -1.60
CA PRO A 31 -24.01 -11.12 -2.71
C PRO A 31 -22.95 -11.22 -3.80
N GLU A 32 -22.13 -10.18 -3.98
CA GLU A 32 -21.10 -10.15 -5.03
C GLU A 32 -19.68 -10.38 -4.47
N VAL A 33 -19.59 -10.94 -3.25
CA VAL A 33 -18.32 -11.21 -2.56
C VAL A 33 -17.80 -12.58 -2.95
N VAL A 34 -16.50 -12.65 -3.25
CA VAL A 34 -15.77 -13.89 -3.53
C VAL A 34 -14.66 -14.05 -2.49
N LEU A 35 -14.72 -15.12 -1.69
CA LEU A 35 -13.68 -15.48 -0.72
C LEU A 35 -12.88 -16.68 -1.23
N GLY A 36 -11.56 -16.52 -1.39
CA GLY A 36 -10.66 -17.59 -1.79
C GLY A 36 -10.53 -18.70 -0.75
N GLU A 37 -9.86 -19.78 -1.14
CA GLU A 37 -9.62 -20.95 -0.30
C GLU A 37 -8.97 -20.58 1.03
N GLY A 38 -9.45 -21.14 2.13
CA GLY A 38 -8.87 -20.99 3.46
C GLY A 38 -8.95 -19.57 4.05
N CYS A 39 -9.75 -18.67 3.46
CA CYS A 39 -9.98 -17.36 4.06
C CYS A 39 -10.60 -17.49 5.45
N ARG A 40 -10.15 -16.66 6.37
CA ARG A 40 -10.68 -16.58 7.75
C ARG A 40 -11.26 -15.22 8.02
N ILE A 41 -12.58 -15.17 8.16
CA ILE A 41 -13.33 -13.97 8.52
C ILE A 41 -13.72 -14.11 10.00
N HIS A 42 -13.16 -13.27 10.85
CA HIS A 42 -13.47 -13.26 12.29
C HIS A 42 -14.88 -12.72 12.56
N SER A 43 -15.20 -12.47 13.82
CA SER A 43 -16.53 -11.95 14.22
C SER A 43 -16.73 -10.48 13.82
N HIS A 44 -17.99 -10.09 13.56
CA HIS A 44 -18.39 -8.69 13.33
C HIS A 44 -17.67 -8.02 12.14
N VAL A 45 -17.30 -8.78 11.13
CA VAL A 45 -16.72 -8.26 9.88
C VAL A 45 -17.83 -8.00 8.87
N VAL A 46 -17.72 -6.91 8.13
CA VAL A 46 -18.62 -6.63 7.01
C VAL A 46 -17.80 -6.64 5.72
N VAL A 47 -18.17 -7.52 4.79
CA VAL A 47 -17.62 -7.54 3.43
C VAL A 47 -18.76 -7.34 2.44
N GLY A 48 -18.68 -6.30 1.63
CA GLY A 48 -19.74 -5.95 0.67
C GLY A 48 -19.20 -5.57 -0.71
N GLY A 49 -20.12 -5.12 -1.57
CA GLY A 49 -19.80 -4.74 -2.94
C GLY A 49 -19.18 -5.88 -3.76
N ARG A 50 -18.62 -5.55 -4.91
CA ARG A 50 -17.85 -6.48 -5.77
C ARG A 50 -16.45 -6.69 -5.22
N THR A 51 -16.36 -7.45 -4.13
CA THR A 51 -15.11 -7.67 -3.40
C THR A 51 -14.60 -9.09 -3.60
N ARG A 52 -13.35 -9.21 -4.04
CA ARG A 52 -12.62 -10.48 -4.15
C ARG A 52 -11.48 -10.51 -3.15
N ILE A 53 -11.44 -11.53 -2.30
CA ILE A 53 -10.38 -11.75 -1.30
C ILE A 53 -9.65 -13.04 -1.65
N GLY A 54 -8.32 -12.94 -1.84
CA GLY A 54 -7.45 -14.06 -2.19
C GLY A 54 -7.33 -15.10 -1.08
N ALA A 55 -6.77 -16.25 -1.42
CA ALA A 55 -6.68 -17.41 -0.52
C ALA A 55 -5.92 -17.12 0.77
N ARG A 56 -6.27 -17.78 1.87
CA ARG A 56 -5.64 -17.72 3.21
C ARG A 56 -5.54 -16.34 3.82
N THR A 57 -6.26 -15.37 3.27
CA THR A 57 -6.36 -14.02 3.84
C THR A 57 -7.21 -14.06 5.10
N GLU A 58 -6.77 -13.31 6.12
CA GLU A 58 -7.40 -13.27 7.43
C GLU A 58 -7.92 -11.86 7.72
N VAL A 59 -9.20 -11.74 8.08
CA VAL A 59 -9.88 -10.47 8.35
C VAL A 59 -10.39 -10.45 9.78
N PHE A 60 -9.88 -9.53 10.57
CA PHE A 60 -10.11 -9.41 12.00
C PHE A 60 -11.39 -8.61 12.34
N PRO A 61 -11.88 -8.69 13.59
CA PRO A 61 -13.17 -8.12 13.98
C PRO A 61 -13.31 -6.62 13.66
N PHE A 62 -14.54 -6.24 13.30
CA PHE A 62 -14.95 -4.87 13.00
C PHE A 62 -14.30 -4.25 11.75
N ALA A 63 -13.63 -5.02 10.92
CA ALA A 63 -13.19 -4.54 9.60
C ALA A 63 -14.40 -4.33 8.69
N SER A 64 -14.31 -3.30 7.83
CA SER A 64 -15.34 -2.90 6.86
C SER A 64 -14.72 -2.86 5.46
N ILE A 65 -15.02 -3.87 4.66
CA ILE A 65 -14.31 -4.17 3.41
C ILE A 65 -15.27 -4.05 2.23
N GLY A 66 -14.90 -3.26 1.21
CA GLY A 66 -15.67 -3.14 -0.04
C GLY A 66 -16.95 -2.33 0.06
N LEU A 67 -17.17 -1.60 1.16
CA LEU A 67 -18.30 -0.71 1.30
C LEU A 67 -18.09 0.61 0.56
N ARG A 68 -19.19 1.34 0.36
CA ARG A 68 -19.23 2.59 -0.39
C ARG A 68 -18.04 3.51 -0.08
N PRO A 69 -17.35 4.01 -1.12
CA PRO A 69 -16.25 4.97 -0.95
C PRO A 69 -16.72 6.27 -0.29
N GLN A 70 -15.80 6.91 0.43
CA GLN A 70 -16.00 8.23 1.02
C GLN A 70 -15.73 9.32 -0.04
N ASP A 71 -16.29 9.18 -1.22
CA ASP A 71 -16.22 10.14 -2.32
C ASP A 71 -17.61 10.69 -2.63
N LEU A 72 -17.75 12.01 -2.62
CA LEU A 72 -19.00 12.71 -2.94
C LEU A 72 -19.44 12.52 -4.39
N LYS A 73 -18.52 12.15 -5.28
CA LYS A 73 -18.81 11.88 -6.70
C LYS A 73 -19.38 10.49 -6.95
N TYR A 74 -19.16 9.55 -6.03
CA TYR A 74 -19.62 8.18 -6.17
C TYR A 74 -21.15 8.11 -6.31
N ARG A 75 -21.63 7.41 -7.35
CA ARG A 75 -23.06 7.29 -7.70
C ARG A 75 -23.62 5.87 -7.59
N GLY A 76 -22.81 4.92 -7.09
CA GLY A 76 -23.20 3.51 -7.00
C GLY A 76 -22.74 2.71 -8.21
N GLU A 77 -21.71 3.18 -8.91
CA GLU A 77 -21.08 2.46 -10.02
C GLU A 77 -20.56 1.09 -9.59
N ALA A 78 -20.53 0.17 -10.55
CA ALA A 78 -20.16 -1.22 -10.33
C ALA A 78 -18.62 -1.40 -10.20
N SER A 79 -18.02 -0.66 -9.28
CA SER A 79 -16.59 -0.70 -9.01
C SER A 79 -16.20 -1.90 -8.13
N GLU A 80 -14.93 -2.26 -8.15
CA GLU A 80 -14.41 -3.48 -7.55
C GLU A 80 -13.36 -3.19 -6.47
N LEU A 81 -13.25 -4.15 -5.56
CA LEU A 81 -12.12 -4.28 -4.63
C LEU A 81 -11.50 -5.67 -4.79
N VAL A 82 -10.18 -5.70 -5.00
CA VAL A 82 -9.40 -6.94 -5.10
C VAL A 82 -8.34 -6.96 -4.02
N ILE A 83 -8.36 -7.97 -3.17
CA ILE A 83 -7.37 -8.20 -2.12
C ILE A 83 -6.66 -9.53 -2.41
N GLY A 84 -5.34 -9.52 -2.37
CA GLY A 84 -4.50 -10.69 -2.62
C GLY A 84 -4.57 -11.76 -1.53
N SER A 85 -3.73 -12.77 -1.70
CA SER A 85 -3.64 -13.92 -0.81
C SER A 85 -2.69 -13.69 0.36
N ASP A 86 -2.85 -14.48 1.43
CA ASP A 86 -1.98 -14.46 2.60
C ASP A 86 -1.87 -13.07 3.28
N THR A 87 -2.84 -12.21 3.05
CA THR A 87 -2.91 -10.84 3.60
C THR A 87 -3.64 -10.86 4.95
N VAL A 88 -3.13 -10.09 5.90
CA VAL A 88 -3.71 -9.94 7.24
C VAL A 88 -4.33 -8.54 7.38
N ILE A 89 -5.64 -8.49 7.60
CA ILE A 89 -6.40 -7.25 7.77
C ILE A 89 -6.90 -7.20 9.21
N ARG A 90 -6.34 -6.29 10.00
CA ARG A 90 -6.60 -6.17 11.43
C ARG A 90 -7.92 -5.43 11.73
N GLU A 91 -8.20 -5.32 13.02
CA GLU A 91 -9.42 -4.77 13.55
C GLU A 91 -9.69 -3.33 13.08
N HIS A 92 -10.93 -3.00 12.80
CA HIS A 92 -11.38 -1.67 12.39
C HIS A 92 -10.75 -1.12 11.10
N VAL A 93 -10.10 -1.95 10.31
CA VAL A 93 -9.59 -1.53 8.99
C VAL A 93 -10.76 -1.26 8.06
N THR A 94 -10.62 -0.22 7.25
CA THR A 94 -11.57 0.09 6.18
C THR A 94 -10.87 0.10 4.82
N ILE A 95 -11.45 -0.58 3.83
CA ILE A 95 -10.93 -0.61 2.44
C ILE A 95 -12.11 -0.35 1.50
N ASN A 96 -12.02 0.71 0.71
CA ASN A 96 -13.06 1.08 -0.23
C ASN A 96 -12.79 0.54 -1.65
N PRO A 97 -13.81 0.24 -2.46
CA PRO A 97 -13.67 -0.10 -3.87
C PRO A 97 -13.26 1.11 -4.70
N GLY A 98 -13.01 0.91 -6.00
CA GLY A 98 -12.71 1.98 -6.93
C GLY A 98 -13.89 2.90 -7.22
N THR A 99 -13.64 3.91 -8.06
CA THR A 99 -14.64 4.87 -8.56
C THR A 99 -14.51 5.05 -10.07
N GLU A 100 -15.52 5.60 -10.73
CA GLU A 100 -15.48 5.88 -12.16
C GLU A 100 -14.28 6.76 -12.55
N GLY A 101 -13.94 7.73 -11.71
CA GLY A 101 -12.83 8.66 -11.95
C GLY A 101 -11.43 8.07 -11.74
N GLY A 102 -11.31 6.83 -11.22
CA GLY A 102 -10.04 6.21 -10.85
C GLY A 102 -9.75 4.85 -11.49
N GLY A 103 -10.56 4.41 -12.43
CA GLY A 103 -10.36 3.13 -13.12
C GLY A 103 -11.17 1.97 -12.53
N MET A 104 -12.12 2.26 -11.66
CA MET A 104 -13.14 1.32 -11.18
C MET A 104 -12.63 0.23 -10.21
N VAL A 105 -11.37 0.27 -9.77
CA VAL A 105 -10.83 -0.81 -8.94
C VAL A 105 -9.83 -0.29 -7.91
N THR A 106 -9.97 -0.77 -6.69
CA THR A 106 -8.94 -0.68 -5.63
C THR A 106 -8.26 -2.04 -5.50
N ARG A 107 -6.93 -2.05 -5.36
CA ARG A 107 -6.14 -3.28 -5.25
C ARG A 107 -5.27 -3.26 -3.99
N VAL A 108 -5.25 -4.39 -3.30
CA VAL A 108 -4.29 -4.70 -2.22
C VAL A 108 -3.61 -6.01 -2.59
N GLY A 109 -2.30 -6.04 -2.60
CA GLY A 109 -1.50 -7.21 -3.01
C GLY A 109 -1.48 -8.34 -1.99
N ASP A 110 -0.62 -9.30 -2.25
CA ASP A 110 -0.41 -10.49 -1.43
C ASP A 110 0.47 -10.19 -0.21
N ARG A 111 0.35 -10.98 0.83
CA ARG A 111 1.22 -10.98 2.03
C ARG A 111 1.36 -9.60 2.69
N CYS A 112 0.33 -8.78 2.57
CA CYS A 112 0.26 -7.48 3.25
C CYS A 112 -0.13 -7.64 4.71
N LEU A 113 0.31 -6.69 5.53
CA LEU A 113 -0.14 -6.53 6.92
C LEU A 113 -0.77 -5.15 7.07
N ILE A 114 -2.09 -5.11 7.13
CA ILE A 114 -2.87 -3.87 7.33
C ILE A 114 -3.30 -3.84 8.79
N MET A 115 -2.61 -3.04 9.60
CA MET A 115 -2.82 -3.04 11.05
C MET A 115 -4.06 -2.23 11.46
N VAL A 116 -4.37 -2.31 12.75
CA VAL A 116 -5.57 -1.76 13.39
C VAL A 116 -5.89 -0.33 12.95
N GLY A 117 -7.14 -0.11 12.53
CA GLY A 117 -7.67 1.21 12.19
C GLY A 117 -7.11 1.84 10.92
N SER A 118 -6.28 1.12 10.14
CA SER A 118 -5.77 1.64 8.87
C SER A 118 -6.89 1.82 7.84
N HIS A 119 -6.72 2.76 6.92
CA HIS A 119 -7.65 3.04 5.85
C HIS A 119 -6.99 2.98 4.47
N VAL A 120 -7.63 2.29 3.53
CA VAL A 120 -7.27 2.31 2.10
C VAL A 120 -8.42 2.95 1.35
N GLY A 121 -8.17 4.15 0.83
CA GLY A 121 -9.13 4.92 0.02
C GLY A 121 -9.41 4.26 -1.34
N HIS A 122 -10.39 4.80 -2.03
CA HIS A 122 -10.79 4.34 -3.37
C HIS A 122 -9.66 4.47 -4.39
N ASP A 123 -9.62 3.59 -5.38
CA ASP A 123 -8.68 3.61 -6.50
C ASP A 123 -7.19 3.51 -6.08
N CYS A 124 -6.92 3.04 -4.87
CA CYS A 124 -5.55 2.78 -4.43
C CYS A 124 -5.00 1.49 -5.04
N GLU A 125 -3.71 1.48 -5.33
CA GLU A 125 -2.93 0.32 -5.72
C GLU A 125 -1.87 0.05 -4.66
N VAL A 126 -2.05 -0.98 -3.86
CA VAL A 126 -1.13 -1.41 -2.81
C VAL A 126 -0.44 -2.69 -3.26
N GLY A 127 0.88 -2.66 -3.39
CA GLY A 127 1.71 -3.79 -3.81
C GLY A 127 1.80 -4.92 -2.79
N ASN A 128 2.65 -5.89 -3.07
CA ASN A 128 2.81 -7.07 -2.23
C ASN A 128 3.70 -6.80 -1.01
N GLY A 129 3.43 -7.48 0.09
CA GLY A 129 4.24 -7.42 1.31
C GLY A 129 4.30 -6.03 1.94
N VAL A 130 3.34 -5.17 1.65
CA VAL A 130 3.22 -3.83 2.25
C VAL A 130 2.77 -3.94 3.69
N ILE A 131 3.36 -3.13 4.56
CA ILE A 131 2.95 -3.00 5.96
C ILE A 131 2.39 -1.60 6.18
N MET A 132 1.13 -1.53 6.62
CA MET A 132 0.50 -0.31 7.11
C MET A 132 0.33 -0.45 8.63
N ALA A 133 1.11 0.32 9.39
CA ALA A 133 1.00 0.30 10.85
C ALA A 133 -0.32 0.98 11.31
N ASN A 134 -0.63 0.86 12.59
CA ASN A 134 -1.90 1.30 13.16
C ASN A 134 -2.29 2.72 12.72
N ASN A 135 -3.52 2.87 12.23
CA ASN A 135 -4.10 4.13 11.76
C ASN A 135 -3.35 4.80 10.59
N ALA A 136 -2.50 4.07 9.86
CA ALA A 136 -1.97 4.58 8.60
C ALA A 136 -3.10 4.73 7.58
N THR A 137 -3.13 5.88 6.88
CA THR A 137 -4.26 6.26 6.04
C THR A 137 -3.82 6.62 4.63
N LEU A 138 -4.45 6.02 3.63
CA LEU A 138 -4.30 6.37 2.22
C LEU A 138 -5.54 7.11 1.74
N ALA A 139 -5.36 8.31 1.23
CA ALA A 139 -6.41 8.96 0.45
C ALA A 139 -6.59 8.26 -0.91
N GLY A 140 -7.56 8.69 -1.73
CA GLY A 140 -7.81 8.05 -3.03
C GLY A 140 -6.63 8.12 -4.00
N HIS A 141 -6.54 7.14 -4.91
CA HIS A 141 -5.56 7.07 -6.02
C HIS A 141 -4.10 6.98 -5.59
N VAL A 142 -3.80 6.54 -4.37
CA VAL A 142 -2.43 6.33 -3.91
C VAL A 142 -1.89 5.02 -4.49
N ARG A 143 -0.62 5.05 -4.95
CA ARG A 143 0.09 3.86 -5.40
C ARG A 143 1.24 3.55 -4.46
N ILE A 144 1.25 2.34 -3.91
CA ILE A 144 2.32 1.84 -3.04
C ILE A 144 2.94 0.62 -3.69
N GLN A 145 4.23 0.69 -3.99
CA GLN A 145 4.97 -0.44 -4.51
C GLN A 145 5.31 -1.46 -3.41
N ASP A 146 5.76 -2.65 -3.83
CA ASP A 146 6.01 -3.78 -2.96
C ASP A 146 6.91 -3.44 -1.76
N HIS A 147 6.64 -4.07 -0.64
CA HIS A 147 7.46 -4.03 0.57
C HIS A 147 7.64 -2.65 1.20
N ALA A 148 6.87 -1.65 0.81
CA ALA A 148 6.86 -0.38 1.52
C ALA A 148 6.27 -0.54 2.93
N VAL A 149 6.75 0.29 3.86
CA VAL A 149 6.29 0.29 5.25
C VAL A 149 5.81 1.69 5.60
N LEU A 150 4.56 1.79 6.05
CA LEU A 150 3.96 3.02 6.52
C LEU A 150 3.85 2.98 8.04
N GLY A 151 4.50 3.93 8.70
CA GLY A 151 4.47 4.08 10.16
C GLY A 151 3.08 4.46 10.68
N GLY A 152 2.86 4.19 11.96
CA GLY A 152 1.55 4.48 12.60
C GLY A 152 1.16 5.96 12.50
N LEU A 153 -0.14 6.21 12.32
CA LEU A 153 -0.70 7.55 12.17
C LEU A 153 -0.14 8.36 10.99
N SER A 154 0.50 7.71 10.03
CA SER A 154 0.91 8.38 8.79
C SER A 154 -0.30 8.57 7.86
N ALA A 155 -0.27 9.65 7.09
CA ALA A 155 -1.32 9.98 6.13
C ALA A 155 -0.71 10.28 4.75
N VAL A 156 -1.21 9.62 3.71
CA VAL A 156 -0.73 9.79 2.34
C VAL A 156 -1.77 10.51 1.50
N HIS A 157 -1.39 11.63 0.91
CA HIS A 157 -2.25 12.47 0.09
C HIS A 157 -2.60 11.77 -1.24
N GLN A 158 -3.75 12.16 -1.83
CA GLN A 158 -4.20 11.64 -3.14
C GLN A 158 -3.11 11.70 -4.20
N PHE A 159 -3.07 10.67 -5.06
CA PHE A 159 -2.17 10.54 -6.21
C PHE A 159 -0.67 10.44 -5.88
N VAL A 160 -0.31 10.30 -4.62
CA VAL A 160 1.08 10.08 -4.22
C VAL A 160 1.51 8.65 -4.54
N ARG A 161 2.75 8.50 -4.98
CA ARG A 161 3.42 7.21 -5.18
C ARG A 161 4.45 6.98 -4.09
N ILE A 162 4.41 5.78 -3.51
CA ILE A 162 5.41 5.31 -2.53
C ILE A 162 6.21 4.18 -3.18
N GLY A 163 7.49 4.41 -3.41
CA GLY A 163 8.38 3.46 -4.09
C GLY A 163 8.62 2.18 -3.29
N ARG A 164 9.10 1.16 -3.98
CA ARG A 164 9.42 -0.16 -3.42
C ARG A 164 10.31 -0.04 -2.20
N GLY A 165 9.94 -0.75 -1.15
CA GLY A 165 10.74 -0.81 0.07
C GLY A 165 10.97 0.53 0.77
N ALA A 166 10.25 1.58 0.40
CA ALA A 166 10.31 2.86 1.11
C ALA A 166 9.79 2.74 2.55
N MET A 167 10.24 3.63 3.40
CA MET A 167 9.81 3.73 4.80
C MET A 167 9.22 5.10 5.06
N VAL A 168 7.96 5.14 5.46
CA VAL A 168 7.30 6.35 5.96
C VAL A 168 7.31 6.29 7.49
N GLY A 169 7.88 7.30 8.13
CA GLY A 169 7.90 7.41 9.59
C GLY A 169 6.49 7.54 10.18
N GLY A 170 6.36 7.25 11.48
CA GLY A 170 5.10 7.50 12.19
C GLY A 170 4.72 8.98 12.21
N VAL A 171 3.42 9.29 12.27
CA VAL A 171 2.86 10.66 12.33
C VAL A 171 3.34 11.54 11.16
N THR A 172 3.59 10.94 10.00
CA THR A 172 4.12 11.63 8.82
C THR A 172 3.02 11.91 7.79
N GLY A 173 2.89 13.16 7.37
CA GLY A 173 2.03 13.58 6.26
C GLY A 173 2.78 13.56 4.92
N VAL A 174 2.42 12.67 4.00
CA VAL A 174 3.09 12.48 2.71
C VAL A 174 2.31 13.15 1.60
N GLU A 175 2.82 14.27 1.07
CA GLU A 175 2.18 15.07 0.01
C GLU A 175 2.90 14.93 -1.36
N ARG A 176 4.04 14.25 -1.40
CA ARG A 176 4.89 14.08 -2.57
C ARG A 176 5.34 12.64 -2.71
N ASP A 177 5.75 12.26 -3.91
CA ASP A 177 6.22 10.91 -4.21
C ASP A 177 7.49 10.59 -3.42
N VAL A 178 7.53 9.37 -2.89
CA VAL A 178 8.68 8.84 -2.14
C VAL A 178 9.41 7.84 -3.02
N ILE A 179 10.67 8.10 -3.30
CA ILE A 179 11.51 7.25 -4.15
C ILE A 179 11.65 5.83 -3.57
N PRO A 180 11.88 4.81 -4.41
CA PRO A 180 12.22 3.47 -3.95
C PRO A 180 13.34 3.49 -2.91
N PHE A 181 13.21 2.67 -1.89
CA PHE A 181 14.14 2.58 -0.76
C PHE A 181 14.30 3.86 0.07
N GLY A 182 13.59 4.94 -0.26
CA GLY A 182 13.65 6.20 0.50
C GLY A 182 13.05 6.06 1.89
N SER A 183 13.60 6.80 2.85
CA SER A 183 13.00 7.02 4.17
C SER A 183 12.50 8.45 4.28
N VAL A 184 11.24 8.64 4.69
CA VAL A 184 10.65 9.95 4.90
C VAL A 184 10.08 10.08 6.31
N MET A 185 10.14 11.27 6.87
CA MET A 185 9.57 11.61 8.17
C MET A 185 9.22 13.08 8.28
N GLY A 186 8.47 13.44 9.30
CA GLY A 186 8.05 14.79 9.63
C GLY A 186 6.57 15.03 9.35
N ASP A 187 6.02 16.08 9.93
CA ASP A 187 4.62 16.52 9.74
C ASP A 187 4.29 16.77 8.27
N ARG A 188 5.27 17.24 7.48
CA ARG A 188 5.31 17.24 6.03
C ARG A 188 6.54 16.45 5.58
N ALA A 189 6.31 15.29 4.99
CA ALA A 189 7.32 14.31 4.66
C ALA A 189 8.54 14.91 3.94
N ARG A 190 9.72 14.68 4.50
CA ARG A 190 11.01 15.00 3.88
C ARG A 190 11.89 13.75 3.87
N LEU A 191 12.70 13.61 2.83
CA LEU A 191 13.67 12.52 2.77
C LEU A 191 14.70 12.67 3.89
N SER A 192 14.81 11.64 4.73
CA SER A 192 15.81 11.51 5.80
C SER A 192 16.93 10.54 5.43
N GLY A 193 16.94 10.03 4.20
CA GLY A 193 17.92 9.11 3.69
C GLY A 193 17.31 7.87 3.03
N ILE A 194 18.04 6.77 3.10
CA ILE A 194 17.68 5.46 2.51
C ILE A 194 17.35 4.44 3.61
N ASN A 195 16.35 3.64 3.39
CA ASN A 195 15.92 2.52 4.25
C ASN A 195 16.92 1.34 4.16
N ILE A 196 18.13 1.56 4.67
CA ILE A 196 19.21 0.56 4.66
C ILE A 196 18.79 -0.73 5.38
N ILE A 197 18.06 -0.60 6.49
CA ILE A 197 17.59 -1.76 7.27
C ILE A 197 16.63 -2.59 6.41
N GLY A 198 15.71 -1.93 5.73
CA GLY A 198 14.77 -2.59 4.83
C GLY A 198 15.47 -3.28 3.65
N MET A 199 16.46 -2.64 3.04
CA MET A 199 17.26 -3.25 1.97
C MET A 199 17.98 -4.51 2.46
N LYS A 200 18.69 -4.45 3.60
CA LYS A 200 19.36 -5.62 4.20
C LYS A 200 18.40 -6.78 4.48
N ARG A 201 17.24 -6.51 5.06
CA ARG A 201 16.22 -7.53 5.36
C ARG A 201 15.69 -8.22 4.10
N ARG A 202 15.72 -7.54 2.97
CA ARG A 202 15.31 -8.08 1.66
C ARG A 202 16.43 -8.70 0.85
N GLY A 203 17.63 -8.81 1.43
CA GLY A 203 18.73 -9.54 0.83
C GLY A 203 19.58 -8.74 -0.17
N HIS A 204 19.43 -7.41 -0.23
CA HIS A 204 20.38 -6.59 -1.00
C HIS A 204 21.76 -6.69 -0.39
N ASP A 205 22.74 -6.87 -1.23
CA ASP A 205 24.14 -6.96 -0.80
C ASP A 205 24.72 -5.58 -0.42
N ARG A 206 25.98 -5.60 0.02
CA ARG A 206 26.66 -4.38 0.46
C ARG A 206 26.94 -3.41 -0.68
N ASP A 207 27.18 -3.94 -1.87
CA ASP A 207 27.53 -3.13 -3.05
C ASP A 207 26.29 -2.43 -3.60
N ASP A 208 25.15 -3.11 -3.68
CA ASP A 208 23.84 -2.52 -3.98
C ASP A 208 23.50 -1.37 -3.03
N ILE A 209 23.61 -1.62 -1.73
CA ILE A 209 23.30 -0.61 -0.69
C ILE A 209 24.24 0.60 -0.82
N ASN A 210 25.52 0.38 -1.07
CA ASN A 210 26.49 1.45 -1.26
C ASN A 210 26.22 2.24 -2.54
N ALA A 211 25.85 1.57 -3.64
CA ALA A 211 25.48 2.21 -4.89
C ALA A 211 24.23 3.10 -4.71
N VAL A 212 23.19 2.59 -4.09
CA VAL A 212 21.96 3.36 -3.78
C VAL A 212 22.27 4.58 -2.90
N ARG A 213 23.13 4.45 -1.90
CA ARG A 213 23.56 5.59 -1.06
C ARG A 213 24.35 6.64 -1.84
N LYS A 214 25.23 6.23 -2.77
CA LYS A 214 25.97 7.16 -3.64
C LYS A 214 25.01 7.87 -4.59
N ALA A 215 24.14 7.12 -5.27
CA ALA A 215 23.13 7.67 -6.15
C ALA A 215 22.21 8.67 -5.43
N TYR A 216 21.76 8.36 -4.20
CA TYR A 216 20.98 9.28 -3.39
C TYR A 216 21.72 10.60 -3.14
N ARG A 217 23.01 10.55 -2.79
CA ARG A 217 23.80 11.78 -2.56
C ARG A 217 23.98 12.60 -3.83
N LEU A 218 24.20 11.97 -4.98
CA LEU A 218 24.29 12.65 -6.28
C LEU A 218 22.95 13.28 -6.67
N LEU A 219 21.85 12.53 -6.59
CA LEU A 219 20.51 13.03 -6.94
C LEU A 219 20.12 14.29 -6.17
N PHE A 220 20.49 14.37 -4.91
CA PHE A 220 20.11 15.47 -4.01
C PHE A 220 21.27 16.40 -3.65
N ALA A 221 22.34 16.41 -4.44
CA ALA A 221 23.42 17.39 -4.34
C ALA A 221 22.91 18.81 -4.66
N SER A 222 23.68 19.83 -4.28
CA SER A 222 23.35 21.24 -4.53
C SER A 222 23.75 21.75 -5.91
N GLU A 223 24.66 21.05 -6.58
CA GLU A 223 25.25 21.46 -7.85
C GLU A 223 24.41 20.99 -9.05
N GLY A 224 24.31 21.84 -10.08
CA GLY A 224 23.56 21.53 -11.30
C GLY A 224 22.03 21.43 -11.10
N THR A 225 21.33 21.06 -12.15
CA THR A 225 19.87 20.81 -12.14
C THR A 225 19.55 19.38 -11.72
N PHE A 226 18.36 19.15 -11.19
CA PHE A 226 17.91 17.80 -10.85
C PHE A 226 17.92 16.84 -12.05
N GLN A 227 17.61 17.35 -13.25
CA GLN A 227 17.60 16.54 -14.47
C GLN A 227 19.02 16.13 -14.90
N GLU A 228 19.99 17.03 -14.80
CA GLU A 228 21.40 16.70 -15.07
C GLU A 228 21.89 15.63 -14.11
N ARG A 229 21.62 15.78 -12.81
CA ARG A 229 22.00 14.77 -11.81
C ARG A 229 21.30 13.42 -12.03
N LEU A 230 20.02 13.43 -12.43
CA LEU A 230 19.29 12.20 -12.75
C LEU A 230 19.90 11.48 -13.94
N GLN A 231 20.35 12.22 -14.95
CA GLN A 231 21.03 11.65 -16.11
C GLN A 231 22.41 11.08 -15.73
N GLU A 232 23.20 11.82 -14.96
CA GLU A 232 24.50 11.37 -14.46
C GLU A 232 24.37 10.07 -13.63
N VAL A 233 23.41 10.01 -12.72
CA VAL A 233 23.12 8.80 -11.93
C VAL A 233 22.74 7.63 -12.84
N ALA A 234 21.90 7.87 -13.85
CA ALA A 234 21.48 6.81 -14.77
C ALA A 234 22.68 6.24 -15.58
N GLU A 235 23.63 7.09 -15.95
CA GLU A 235 24.84 6.68 -16.68
C GLU A 235 25.85 5.98 -15.76
N GLU A 236 26.18 6.55 -14.60
CA GLU A 236 27.16 6.00 -13.66
C GLU A 236 26.73 4.64 -13.10
N PHE A 237 25.42 4.47 -12.84
CA PHE A 237 24.88 3.25 -12.20
C PHE A 237 24.03 2.38 -13.13
N ALA A 238 24.21 2.46 -14.45
CA ALA A 238 23.42 1.71 -15.44
C ALA A 238 23.38 0.19 -15.19
N GLY A 239 24.41 -0.38 -14.56
CA GLY A 239 24.50 -1.80 -14.21
C GLY A 239 23.89 -2.17 -12.83
N CYS A 240 23.42 -1.20 -12.05
CA CYS A 240 22.92 -1.43 -10.70
C CYS A 240 21.37 -1.38 -10.69
N ALA A 241 20.73 -2.54 -10.68
CA ALA A 241 19.27 -2.65 -10.75
C ALA A 241 18.53 -1.81 -9.68
N PRO A 242 18.93 -1.80 -8.38
CA PRO A 242 18.24 -0.97 -7.38
C PRO A 242 18.36 0.54 -7.63
N VAL A 243 19.45 1.01 -8.21
CA VAL A 243 19.58 2.44 -8.58
C VAL A 243 18.72 2.76 -9.79
N MET A 244 18.72 1.87 -10.80
CA MET A 244 17.87 2.06 -11.97
C MET A 244 16.39 2.05 -11.62
N GLU A 245 15.95 1.27 -10.62
CA GLU A 245 14.58 1.33 -10.10
C GLU A 245 14.23 2.74 -9.57
N ILE A 246 15.16 3.43 -8.91
CA ILE A 246 14.95 4.82 -8.47
C ILE A 246 14.87 5.76 -9.68
N VAL A 247 15.75 5.60 -10.66
CA VAL A 247 15.78 6.42 -11.88
C VAL A 247 14.46 6.28 -12.65
N ASP A 248 14.01 5.04 -12.86
CA ASP A 248 12.80 4.74 -13.61
C ASP A 248 11.55 5.28 -12.89
N PHE A 249 11.49 5.13 -11.57
CA PHE A 249 10.42 5.70 -10.75
C PHE A 249 10.35 7.24 -10.88
N ILE A 250 11.50 7.92 -10.92
CA ILE A 250 11.56 9.38 -11.08
C ILE A 250 11.16 9.81 -12.50
N ARG A 251 11.54 9.03 -13.52
CA ARG A 251 11.22 9.31 -14.93
C ARG A 251 9.77 9.02 -15.29
N GLU A 252 9.11 8.15 -14.55
CA GLU A 252 7.68 7.89 -14.75
C GLU A 252 6.87 9.15 -14.50
N ASP A 253 5.94 9.45 -15.42
CA ASP A 253 5.07 10.63 -15.29
C ASP A 253 4.22 10.57 -14.03
N SER A 254 4.18 11.67 -13.28
CA SER A 254 3.43 11.78 -12.04
C SER A 254 2.90 13.18 -11.84
N SER A 255 1.68 13.26 -11.30
CA SER A 255 1.07 14.53 -10.89
C SER A 255 1.73 15.14 -9.64
N ARG A 256 2.57 14.35 -8.94
CA ARG A 256 3.24 14.77 -7.70
C ARG A 256 4.74 14.93 -7.92
N LYS A 257 5.33 15.92 -7.24
CA LYS A 257 6.79 16.08 -7.21
C LYS A 257 7.39 15.06 -6.26
N ILE A 258 8.67 14.73 -6.46
CA ILE A 258 9.43 13.87 -5.54
C ILE A 258 9.68 14.60 -4.21
N CYS A 259 9.57 13.88 -3.09
CA CYS A 259 10.02 14.35 -1.78
C CYS A 259 11.51 14.77 -1.85
N GLN A 260 11.83 15.87 -1.21
CA GLN A 260 13.20 16.39 -1.12
C GLN A 260 13.76 16.18 0.29
N PRO A 261 15.08 16.13 0.47
CA PRO A 261 15.71 16.22 1.78
C PRO A 261 15.26 17.45 2.56
N GLY A 262 15.27 17.36 3.88
CA GLY A 262 15.04 18.52 4.76
C GLY A 262 16.23 19.48 4.73
N ASP A 263 15.98 20.77 4.90
CA ASP A 263 17.04 21.76 5.09
C ASP A 263 17.78 21.43 6.41
N GLY A 264 19.03 20.97 6.33
CA GLY A 264 19.89 20.70 7.48
C GLY A 264 19.99 19.24 7.96
N GLY A 265 19.54 18.26 7.18
CA GLY A 265 19.87 16.85 7.48
C GLY A 265 21.33 16.53 7.15
N GLU A 266 22.17 16.38 8.16
CA GLU A 266 23.48 15.74 7.99
C GLU A 266 23.28 14.28 7.55
N PHE A 267 23.96 13.89 6.50
CA PHE A 267 23.91 12.54 5.89
C PHE A 267 24.90 11.58 6.54
#